data_0c5bee6e394e50ee00851455be549489
#
_entry.id   0c5bee6e394e50ee00851455be549489
#
_cell.length_a   1.000
_cell.length_b   1.000
_cell.length_c   1.000
_cell.angle_alpha   90.00
_cell.angle_beta   90.00
_cell.angle_gamma   90.00
#
_symmetry.space_group_name_H-M   'P 1'
#
loop_
_entity.id
_entity.type
_entity.pdbx_description
1 polymer ?
#
loop_
_entity_poly.entity_id
_entity_poly.type
_entity_poly.pdbx_seq_one_letter_code
_entity_poly.pdbx_strand_id
1 'polypeptide(L)'
;MKITILITIAITLLGLCLVAWNIYSGITKYTPTESASPVDFYSLNCSTLEGNDYSFENLRGKRVLIVNTASECGFTPQYEELQKLHETYGGDSFVILGFPCNDFGNQEAGSSKDIGTFCQKNFGVEFLMMEKVKVKGDGVSDVYVWLNNKTSNGVANHNVKWNFHKFLIDENGKLHASLRSGVKPLSKEISDFASGTAL
;
A
#
# COMPACT_ATOMS: atom_id res chain seq x y z
N MET A 1 25.87 -32.94 19.83
CA MET A 1 26.58 -32.08 18.85
C MET A 1 26.04 -32.19 17.41
N LYS A 2 25.89 -33.39 16.82
CA LYS A 2 25.38 -33.53 15.43
C LYS A 2 23.92 -33.05 15.25
N ILE A 3 23.02 -33.29 16.19
CA ILE A 3 21.60 -32.89 16.14
C ILE A 3 21.48 -31.35 16.22
N THR A 4 22.25 -30.69 17.05
CA THR A 4 22.24 -29.23 17.19
C THR A 4 22.68 -28.55 15.89
N ILE A 5 23.72 -29.08 15.22
CA ILE A 5 24.21 -28.59 13.94
C ILE A 5 23.14 -28.76 12.83
N LEU A 6 22.44 -29.89 12.78
CA LEU A 6 21.37 -30.16 11.81
C LEU A 6 20.18 -29.20 12.00
N ILE A 7 19.78 -28.92 13.23
CA ILE A 7 18.71 -27.97 13.54
C ILE A 7 19.13 -26.55 13.12
N THR A 8 20.35 -26.12 13.39
CA THR A 8 20.85 -24.80 13.00
C THR A 8 20.88 -24.64 11.48
N ILE A 9 21.34 -25.66 10.75
CA ILE A 9 21.36 -25.66 9.28
C ILE A 9 19.93 -25.60 8.72
N ALA A 10 18.98 -26.36 9.29
CA ALA A 10 17.59 -26.34 8.85
C ALA A 10 16.94 -24.97 9.05
N ILE A 11 17.19 -24.30 10.19
CA ILE A 11 16.67 -22.95 10.47
C ILE A 11 17.26 -21.91 9.50
N THR A 12 18.57 -22.00 9.21
CA THR A 12 19.21 -21.08 8.25
C THR A 12 18.72 -21.28 6.83
N LEU A 13 18.52 -22.53 6.37
CA LEU A 13 17.95 -22.83 5.07
C LEU A 13 16.50 -22.36 4.96
N LEU A 14 15.69 -22.56 6.00
CA LEU A 14 14.31 -22.07 6.04
C LEU A 14 14.25 -20.53 5.95
N GLY A 15 15.14 -19.84 6.69
CA GLY A 15 15.27 -18.39 6.64
C GLY A 15 15.66 -17.88 5.24
N LEU A 16 16.63 -18.54 4.58
CA LEU A 16 17.04 -18.22 3.22
C LEU A 16 15.91 -18.44 2.19
N CYS A 17 15.13 -19.53 2.34
CA CYS A 17 13.97 -19.80 1.50
C CYS A 17 12.88 -18.74 1.66
N LEU A 18 12.60 -18.28 2.88
CA LEU A 18 11.62 -17.22 3.14
C LEU A 18 12.05 -15.88 2.56
N VAL A 19 13.33 -15.53 2.68
CA VAL A 19 13.89 -14.30 2.07
C VAL A 19 13.82 -14.38 0.54
N ALA A 20 14.20 -15.52 -0.05
CA ALA A 20 14.12 -15.72 -1.49
C ALA A 20 12.67 -15.67 -1.99
N TRP A 21 11.72 -16.24 -1.25
CA TRP A 21 10.28 -16.17 -1.57
C TRP A 21 9.76 -14.74 -1.55
N ASN A 22 10.10 -13.93 -0.53
CA ASN A 22 9.70 -12.52 -0.45
C ASN A 22 10.27 -11.68 -1.59
N ILE A 23 11.51 -11.94 -2.00
CA ILE A 23 12.13 -11.26 -3.15
C ILE A 23 11.41 -11.63 -4.46
N TYR A 24 11.05 -12.89 -4.63
CA TYR A 24 10.38 -13.41 -5.82
C TYR A 24 8.90 -12.99 -5.88
N SER A 25 8.16 -13.13 -4.77
CA SER A 25 6.73 -12.78 -4.70
C SER A 25 6.44 -11.28 -4.82
N GLY A 26 7.43 -10.44 -4.51
CA GLY A 26 7.24 -8.99 -4.45
C GLY A 26 6.42 -8.53 -3.24
N ILE A 27 6.22 -9.40 -2.24
CA ILE A 27 5.45 -9.13 -1.03
C ILE A 27 6.39 -9.19 0.17
N THR A 28 6.36 -8.16 1.01
CA THR A 28 7.06 -8.12 2.29
C THR A 28 6.04 -7.91 3.39
N LYS A 29 5.84 -8.92 4.24
CA LYS A 29 4.99 -8.85 5.43
C LYS A 29 5.79 -8.43 6.65
N TYR A 30 5.12 -7.78 7.59
CA TYR A 30 5.70 -7.39 8.87
C TYR A 30 4.92 -8.03 10.00
N THR A 31 5.64 -8.49 11.02
CA THR A 31 5.01 -8.90 12.26
C THR A 31 4.58 -7.65 13.01
N PRO A 32 3.31 -7.52 13.41
CA PRO A 32 2.87 -6.41 14.24
C PRO A 32 3.73 -6.32 15.50
N THR A 33 4.27 -5.13 15.78
CA THR A 33 4.94 -4.85 17.03
C THR A 33 3.92 -4.35 18.05
N GLU A 34 4.05 -4.74 19.32
CA GLU A 34 3.16 -4.25 20.39
C GLU A 34 3.32 -2.74 20.62
N SER A 35 4.46 -2.17 20.26
CA SER A 35 4.71 -0.72 20.39
C SER A 35 3.90 0.08 19.36
N ALA A 36 3.40 1.23 19.77
CA ALA A 36 2.79 2.21 18.86
C ALA A 36 3.81 2.68 17.82
N SER A 37 3.33 3.05 16.63
CA SER A 37 4.15 3.74 15.63
C SER A 37 4.66 5.06 16.21
N PRO A 38 5.92 5.46 15.97
CA PRO A 38 6.47 6.73 16.46
C PRO A 38 5.64 7.95 16.03
N VAL A 39 5.04 7.89 14.84
CA VAL A 39 4.02 8.84 14.37
C VAL A 39 2.73 8.07 14.20
N ASP A 40 1.65 8.50 14.84
CA ASP A 40 0.34 7.88 14.71
C ASP A 40 -0.16 8.02 13.27
N PHE A 41 -0.48 6.89 12.62
CA PHE A 41 -1.03 6.86 11.26
C PHE A 41 -2.31 7.70 11.13
N TYR A 42 -3.14 7.71 12.16
CA TYR A 42 -4.40 8.43 12.16
C TYR A 42 -4.25 9.96 12.34
N SER A 43 -3.05 10.44 12.72
CA SER A 43 -2.75 11.87 12.77
C SER A 43 -2.45 12.49 11.40
N LEU A 44 -2.31 11.65 10.36
CA LEU A 44 -2.05 12.11 9.00
C LEU A 44 -3.28 12.75 8.37
N ASN A 45 -3.03 13.69 7.47
CA ASN A 45 -4.06 14.37 6.70
C ASN A 45 -3.58 14.52 5.26
N CYS A 46 -4.51 14.58 4.32
CA CYS A 46 -4.26 14.90 2.92
C CYS A 46 -5.54 15.47 2.31
N SER A 47 -5.54 15.81 1.02
CA SER A 47 -6.74 16.18 0.31
C SER A 47 -7.24 15.05 -0.58
N THR A 48 -8.53 15.02 -0.87
CA THR A 48 -9.09 14.17 -1.93
C THR A 48 -8.71 14.73 -3.30
N LEU A 49 -8.94 13.97 -4.35
CA LEU A 49 -8.71 14.41 -5.74
C LEU A 49 -9.51 15.66 -6.11
N GLU A 50 -10.68 15.84 -5.48
CA GLU A 50 -11.56 17.01 -5.62
C GLU A 50 -11.11 18.23 -4.80
N GLY A 51 -10.06 18.07 -3.97
CA GLY A 51 -9.51 19.14 -3.14
C GLY A 51 -10.18 19.31 -1.76
N ASN A 52 -10.96 18.33 -1.31
CA ASN A 52 -11.53 18.34 0.03
C ASN A 52 -10.53 17.79 1.06
N ASP A 53 -10.45 18.39 2.23
CA ASP A 53 -9.63 17.89 3.32
C ASP A 53 -10.08 16.50 3.76
N TYR A 54 -9.12 15.59 3.96
CA TYR A 54 -9.35 14.22 4.40
C TYR A 54 -8.44 13.88 5.58
N SER A 55 -9.04 13.63 6.73
CA SER A 55 -8.33 13.18 7.92
C SER A 55 -8.28 11.67 8.00
N PHE A 56 -7.09 11.11 8.30
CA PHE A 56 -6.90 9.67 8.49
C PHE A 56 -7.56 9.17 9.80
N GLU A 57 -8.04 10.06 10.66
CA GLU A 57 -8.91 9.68 11.79
C GLU A 57 -10.16 8.92 11.30
N ASN A 58 -10.66 9.22 10.09
CA ASN A 58 -11.78 8.52 9.44
C ASN A 58 -11.47 7.05 9.08
N LEU A 59 -10.21 6.66 9.14
CA LEU A 59 -9.73 5.30 8.85
C LEU A 59 -9.59 4.44 10.11
N ARG A 60 -9.84 5.00 11.30
CA ARG A 60 -9.67 4.26 12.56
C ARG A 60 -10.55 3.00 12.59
N GLY A 61 -9.94 1.87 12.94
CA GLY A 61 -10.61 0.58 12.97
C GLY A 61 -10.81 -0.08 11.60
N LYS A 62 -10.30 0.54 10.52
CA LYS A 62 -10.39 -0.03 9.16
C LYS A 62 -9.04 -0.55 8.69
N ARG A 63 -9.06 -1.62 7.92
CA ARG A 63 -7.91 -2.06 7.12
C ARG A 63 -7.82 -1.17 5.89
N VAL A 64 -6.61 -0.71 5.56
CA VAL A 64 -6.40 0.26 4.48
C VAL A 64 -5.41 -0.28 3.46
N LEU A 65 -5.76 -0.20 2.18
CA LEU A 65 -4.84 -0.38 1.07
C LEU A 65 -4.49 0.99 0.51
N ILE A 66 -3.21 1.36 0.56
CA ILE A 66 -2.68 2.57 -0.06
C ILE A 66 -1.91 2.17 -1.32
N VAL A 67 -2.20 2.83 -2.46
CA VAL A 67 -1.55 2.54 -3.74
C VAL A 67 -1.23 3.83 -4.48
N ASN A 68 0.02 3.98 -4.98
CA ASN A 68 0.33 5.07 -5.89
C ASN A 68 -0.02 4.69 -7.33
N THR A 69 -0.75 5.56 -8.02
CA THR A 69 -1.37 5.26 -9.31
C THR A 69 -0.84 6.15 -10.43
N ALA A 70 -1.07 5.74 -11.67
CA ALA A 70 -0.80 6.54 -12.85
C ALA A 70 -1.69 6.10 -14.02
N SER A 71 -2.08 7.08 -14.87
CA SER A 71 -3.00 6.87 -15.99
C SER A 71 -2.32 6.27 -17.23
N GLU A 72 -1.01 6.45 -17.40
CA GLU A 72 -0.25 6.06 -18.61
C GLU A 72 0.82 4.99 -18.31
N CYS A 73 0.54 4.08 -17.38
CA CYS A 73 1.47 3.03 -16.94
C CYS A 73 1.06 1.66 -17.48
N GLY A 74 2.03 0.77 -17.74
CA GLY A 74 1.72 -0.63 -18.07
C GLY A 74 0.91 -1.37 -16.99
N PHE A 75 0.89 -0.86 -15.76
CA PHE A 75 0.08 -1.38 -14.65
C PHE A 75 -1.28 -0.71 -14.49
N THR A 76 -1.64 0.30 -15.30
CA THR A 76 -2.93 1.02 -15.25
C THR A 76 -4.15 0.09 -15.28
N PRO A 77 -4.15 -1.07 -16.00
CA PRO A 77 -5.25 -2.02 -15.95
C PRO A 77 -5.55 -2.57 -14.54
N GLN A 78 -4.65 -2.41 -13.56
CA GLN A 78 -4.93 -2.79 -12.16
C GLN A 78 -6.05 -1.95 -11.51
N TYR A 79 -6.44 -0.82 -12.08
CA TYR A 79 -7.62 -0.08 -11.61
C TYR A 79 -8.89 -0.92 -11.64
N GLU A 80 -9.06 -1.79 -12.65
CA GLU A 80 -10.20 -2.72 -12.75
C GLU A 80 -10.24 -3.68 -11.55
N GLU A 81 -9.08 -4.27 -11.20
CA GLU A 81 -9.00 -5.18 -10.06
C GLU A 81 -9.12 -4.44 -8.71
N LEU A 82 -8.63 -3.18 -8.61
CA LEU A 82 -8.82 -2.34 -7.42
C LEU A 82 -10.29 -1.99 -7.23
N GLN A 83 -10.99 -1.64 -8.30
CA GLN A 83 -12.42 -1.36 -8.24
C GLN A 83 -13.21 -2.60 -7.82
N LYS A 84 -12.91 -3.76 -8.38
CA LYS A 84 -13.54 -5.01 -7.98
C LYS A 84 -13.26 -5.39 -6.53
N LEU A 85 -12.05 -5.13 -6.05
CA LEU A 85 -11.69 -5.31 -4.64
C LEU A 85 -12.51 -4.37 -3.73
N HIS A 86 -12.71 -3.11 -4.16
CA HIS A 86 -13.55 -2.14 -3.49
C HIS A 86 -15.01 -2.59 -3.44
N GLU A 87 -15.58 -3.01 -4.57
CA GLU A 87 -16.96 -3.51 -4.65
C GLU A 87 -17.21 -4.73 -3.75
N THR A 88 -16.17 -5.58 -3.59
CA THR A 88 -16.29 -6.82 -2.82
C THR A 88 -16.12 -6.61 -1.31
N TYR A 89 -15.19 -5.75 -0.90
CA TYR A 89 -14.76 -5.62 0.50
C TYR A 89 -14.85 -4.20 1.06
N GLY A 90 -15.01 -3.18 0.18
CA GLY A 90 -15.07 -1.76 0.59
C GLY A 90 -16.24 -1.45 1.51
N GLY A 91 -16.02 -0.53 2.46
CA GLY A 91 -17.05 -0.10 3.40
C GLY A 91 -16.49 0.21 4.79
N ASP A 92 -17.16 -0.29 5.83
CA ASP A 92 -16.82 0.07 7.20
C ASP A 92 -15.51 -0.55 7.71
N SER A 93 -15.09 -1.69 7.14
CA SER A 93 -13.93 -2.45 7.62
C SER A 93 -12.71 -2.42 6.69
N PHE A 94 -12.87 -1.99 5.44
CA PHE A 94 -11.77 -1.93 4.46
C PHE A 94 -11.93 -0.73 3.53
N VAL A 95 -10.83 -0.02 3.27
CA VAL A 95 -10.78 1.16 2.40
C VAL A 95 -9.57 1.10 1.48
N ILE A 96 -9.74 1.56 0.24
CA ILE A 96 -8.66 1.78 -0.72
C ILE A 96 -8.44 3.29 -0.86
N LEU A 97 -7.17 3.73 -0.75
CA LEU A 97 -6.73 5.09 -1.04
C LEU A 97 -5.79 5.07 -2.24
N GLY A 98 -6.24 5.63 -3.38
CA GLY A 98 -5.44 5.78 -4.59
C GLY A 98 -4.76 7.14 -4.62
N PHE A 99 -3.43 7.19 -4.70
CA PHE A 99 -2.64 8.41 -4.78
C PHE A 99 -2.03 8.56 -6.18
N PRO A 100 -2.55 9.42 -7.05
CA PRO A 100 -1.92 9.72 -8.33
C PRO A 100 -0.49 10.26 -8.11
N CYS A 101 0.46 9.78 -8.93
CA CYS A 101 1.87 10.10 -8.76
C CYS A 101 2.59 10.18 -10.09
N ASN A 102 3.28 11.30 -10.34
CA ASN A 102 4.03 11.52 -11.58
C ASN A 102 5.55 11.25 -11.48
N ASP A 103 6.02 10.67 -10.37
CA ASP A 103 7.45 10.47 -10.09
C ASP A 103 8.09 9.35 -10.95
N PHE A 104 7.30 8.56 -11.66
CA PHE A 104 7.78 7.42 -12.44
C PHE A 104 7.43 7.57 -13.91
N GLY A 105 8.40 8.00 -14.70
CA GLY A 105 8.29 8.10 -16.16
C GLY A 105 7.30 9.16 -16.65
N ASN A 106 6.91 10.13 -15.80
CA ASN A 106 5.92 11.16 -16.11
C ASN A 106 4.58 10.59 -16.60
N GLN A 107 4.17 9.45 -16.03
CA GLN A 107 2.98 8.70 -16.45
C GLN A 107 1.67 9.18 -15.80
N GLU A 108 1.68 10.31 -15.07
CA GLU A 108 0.51 10.95 -14.46
C GLU A 108 0.58 12.48 -14.64
N ALA A 109 0.68 12.92 -15.89
CA ALA A 109 0.85 14.35 -16.22
C ALA A 109 -0.45 15.17 -16.03
N GLY A 110 -1.63 14.54 -16.13
CA GLY A 110 -2.93 15.18 -16.08
C GLY A 110 -3.22 16.00 -14.83
N SER A 111 -4.17 16.92 -14.90
CA SER A 111 -4.73 17.60 -13.73
C SER A 111 -5.58 16.64 -12.89
N SER A 112 -5.93 17.02 -11.65
CA SER A 112 -6.84 16.22 -10.81
C SER A 112 -8.17 15.92 -11.51
N LYS A 113 -8.71 16.89 -12.25
CA LYS A 113 -9.93 16.72 -13.05
C LYS A 113 -9.75 15.69 -14.17
N ASP A 114 -8.64 15.74 -14.90
CA ASP A 114 -8.34 14.79 -15.98
C ASP A 114 -8.19 13.38 -15.42
N ILE A 115 -7.47 13.23 -14.31
CA ILE A 115 -7.27 11.96 -13.60
C ILE A 115 -8.61 11.38 -13.15
N GLY A 116 -9.45 12.17 -12.46
CA GLY A 116 -10.76 11.73 -12.00
C GLY A 116 -11.66 11.29 -13.16
N THR A 117 -11.69 12.08 -14.24
CA THR A 117 -12.43 11.75 -15.45
C THR A 117 -11.92 10.45 -16.10
N PHE A 118 -10.59 10.28 -16.16
CA PHE A 118 -9.96 9.07 -16.70
C PHE A 118 -10.34 7.83 -15.88
N CYS A 119 -10.18 7.89 -14.57
CA CYS A 119 -10.48 6.79 -13.65
C CYS A 119 -11.95 6.37 -13.71
N GLN A 120 -12.87 7.35 -13.64
CA GLN A 120 -14.29 7.08 -13.70
C GLN A 120 -14.73 6.53 -15.07
N LYS A 121 -14.28 7.16 -16.16
CA LYS A 121 -14.73 6.79 -17.52
C LYS A 121 -14.20 5.43 -17.97
N ASN A 122 -12.97 5.10 -17.64
CA ASN A 122 -12.31 3.90 -18.16
C ASN A 122 -12.42 2.68 -17.23
N PHE A 123 -12.56 2.91 -15.91
CA PHE A 123 -12.52 1.84 -14.91
C PHE A 123 -13.67 1.90 -13.89
N GLY A 124 -14.54 2.90 -13.96
CA GLY A 124 -15.64 3.06 -13.01
C GLY A 124 -15.18 3.24 -11.56
N VAL A 125 -14.00 3.86 -11.33
CA VAL A 125 -13.41 3.97 -9.99
C VAL A 125 -14.32 4.71 -9.03
N GLU A 126 -14.69 4.06 -7.93
CA GLU A 126 -15.51 4.59 -6.84
C GLU A 126 -14.78 4.61 -5.49
N PHE A 127 -13.65 3.93 -5.36
CA PHE A 127 -12.82 4.05 -4.17
C PHE A 127 -12.17 5.43 -4.08
N LEU A 128 -11.72 5.81 -2.87
CA LEU A 128 -11.19 7.14 -2.61
C LEU A 128 -9.91 7.42 -3.41
N MET A 129 -10.00 8.39 -4.30
CA MET A 129 -8.84 8.96 -4.97
C MET A 129 -8.39 10.23 -4.22
N MET A 130 -7.11 10.27 -3.92
CA MET A 130 -6.49 11.37 -3.18
C MET A 130 -5.80 12.34 -4.15
N GLU A 131 -5.38 13.48 -3.65
CA GLU A 131 -4.61 14.45 -4.44
C GLU A 131 -3.35 13.83 -5.06
N LYS A 132 -2.90 14.42 -6.18
CA LYS A 132 -1.66 14.00 -6.82
C LYS A 132 -0.47 14.40 -5.94
N VAL A 133 0.36 13.43 -5.58
CA VAL A 133 1.46 13.60 -4.63
C VAL A 133 2.79 13.13 -5.19
N LYS A 134 3.88 13.56 -4.54
CA LYS A 134 5.20 12.95 -4.68
C LYS A 134 5.36 11.84 -3.66
N VAL A 135 5.90 10.72 -4.11
CA VAL A 135 6.15 9.52 -3.28
C VAL A 135 7.65 9.29 -3.01
N LYS A 136 8.53 10.03 -3.70
CA LYS A 136 9.98 10.00 -3.53
C LYS A 136 10.62 11.36 -3.81
N GLY A 137 11.89 11.54 -3.38
CA GLY A 137 12.67 12.77 -3.61
C GLY A 137 12.20 13.94 -2.73
N ASP A 138 12.53 15.15 -3.16
CA ASP A 138 12.17 16.36 -2.42
C ASP A 138 10.67 16.66 -2.53
N GLY A 139 10.03 17.04 -1.42
CA GLY A 139 8.61 17.35 -1.37
C GLY A 139 7.69 16.13 -1.35
N VAL A 140 8.19 14.98 -0.87
CA VAL A 140 7.38 13.78 -0.59
C VAL A 140 6.25 14.13 0.38
N SER A 141 5.03 13.68 0.10
CA SER A 141 3.87 13.89 0.97
C SER A 141 4.06 13.19 2.32
N ASP A 142 3.47 13.75 3.38
CA ASP A 142 3.57 13.21 4.74
C ASP A 142 3.10 11.75 4.83
N VAL A 143 2.09 11.37 4.05
CA VAL A 143 1.63 9.98 3.95
C VAL A 143 2.76 9.07 3.47
N TYR A 144 3.49 9.47 2.42
CA TYR A 144 4.61 8.68 1.89
C TYR A 144 5.90 8.84 2.71
N VAL A 145 6.07 9.95 3.45
CA VAL A 145 7.09 10.05 4.50
C VAL A 145 6.83 8.98 5.56
N TRP A 146 5.58 8.84 6.04
CA TRP A 146 5.20 7.81 7.01
C TRP A 146 5.43 6.39 6.45
N LEU A 147 4.94 6.09 5.26
CA LEU A 147 5.06 4.77 4.63
C LEU A 147 6.52 4.37 4.37
N ASN A 148 7.37 5.33 4.00
CA ASN A 148 8.74 5.05 3.57
C ASN A 148 9.76 5.01 4.71
N ASN A 149 9.46 5.54 5.90
CA ASN A 149 10.46 5.71 6.96
C ASN A 149 10.11 4.95 8.24
N LYS A 150 11.01 4.07 8.66
CA LYS A 150 10.91 3.34 9.93
C LYS A 150 10.80 4.28 11.14
N THR A 151 11.43 5.45 11.08
CA THR A 151 11.35 6.48 12.14
C THR A 151 9.94 7.05 12.33
N SER A 152 9.06 6.89 11.34
CA SER A 152 7.65 7.30 11.39
C SER A 152 6.72 6.11 11.62
N ASN A 153 6.83 5.04 10.80
CA ASN A 153 5.95 3.89 10.87
C ASN A 153 6.32 2.86 11.95
N GLY A 154 7.54 2.91 12.50
CA GLY A 154 8.03 1.99 13.53
C GLY A 154 8.47 0.61 13.02
N VAL A 155 8.22 0.29 11.76
CA VAL A 155 8.37 -1.08 11.20
C VAL A 155 9.56 -1.20 10.27
N ALA A 156 9.57 -0.45 9.14
CA ALA A 156 10.59 -0.63 8.11
C ALA A 156 10.79 0.63 7.26
N ASN A 157 11.97 0.70 6.62
CA ASN A 157 12.22 1.66 5.54
C ASN A 157 11.79 1.06 4.20
N HIS A 158 11.14 1.87 3.36
CA HIS A 158 10.71 1.48 2.03
C HIS A 158 11.27 2.41 0.97
N ASN A 159 11.30 1.89 -0.24
CA ASN A 159 11.62 2.67 -1.43
C ASN A 159 10.64 2.25 -2.52
N VAL A 160 9.64 3.05 -2.75
CA VAL A 160 8.68 2.87 -3.85
C VAL A 160 9.44 2.94 -5.17
N LYS A 161 9.42 1.87 -5.95
CA LYS A 161 10.24 1.73 -7.17
C LYS A 161 9.48 2.07 -8.43
N TRP A 162 8.16 1.96 -8.42
CA TRP A 162 7.32 2.18 -9.60
C TRP A 162 5.88 2.48 -9.22
N ASN A 163 5.04 2.86 -10.19
CA ASN A 163 3.60 3.02 -10.03
C ASN A 163 2.93 1.71 -9.61
N PHE A 164 1.78 1.78 -8.96
CA PHE A 164 1.00 0.65 -8.42
C PHE A 164 1.74 -0.17 -7.35
N HIS A 165 2.68 0.45 -6.62
CA HIS A 165 3.18 -0.10 -5.37
C HIS A 165 2.10 0.03 -4.31
N LYS A 166 1.92 -1.00 -3.48
CA LYS A 166 0.84 -1.05 -2.50
C LYS A 166 1.39 -1.23 -1.10
N PHE A 167 0.69 -0.62 -0.13
CA PHE A 167 0.92 -0.82 1.29
C PHE A 167 -0.39 -1.25 1.94
N LEU A 168 -0.32 -2.19 2.87
CA LEU A 168 -1.43 -2.62 3.69
C LEU A 168 -1.23 -2.12 5.11
N ILE A 169 -2.25 -1.46 5.67
CA ILE A 169 -2.26 -0.91 7.02
C ILE A 169 -3.39 -1.59 7.77
N ASP A 170 -3.10 -2.19 8.93
CA ASP A 170 -4.09 -2.90 9.73
C ASP A 170 -5.07 -1.94 10.43
N GLU A 171 -6.09 -2.49 11.08
CA GLU A 171 -7.14 -1.75 11.79
C GLU A 171 -6.62 -0.98 13.02
N ASN A 172 -5.38 -1.21 13.43
CA ASN A 172 -4.69 -0.48 14.50
C ASN A 172 -3.77 0.62 13.96
N GLY A 173 -3.80 0.89 12.63
CA GLY A 173 -2.96 1.89 11.98
C GLY A 173 -1.50 1.47 11.84
N LYS A 174 -1.20 0.17 11.85
CA LYS A 174 0.16 -0.35 11.73
C LYS A 174 0.44 -0.86 10.32
N LEU A 175 1.66 -0.62 9.85
CA LEU A 175 2.11 -1.13 8.56
C LEU A 175 2.20 -2.67 8.60
N HIS A 176 1.31 -3.33 7.86
CA HIS A 176 1.19 -4.79 7.79
C HIS A 176 2.04 -5.38 6.66
N ALA A 177 2.00 -4.78 5.46
CA ALA A 177 2.76 -5.27 4.32
C ALA A 177 3.10 -4.18 3.30
N SER A 178 4.16 -4.44 2.52
CA SER A 178 4.55 -3.68 1.34
C SER A 178 4.60 -4.62 0.13
N LEU A 179 3.95 -4.24 -0.97
CA LEU A 179 3.74 -5.08 -2.15
C LEU A 179 4.17 -4.33 -3.41
N ARG A 180 5.05 -4.95 -4.20
CA ARG A 180 5.53 -4.36 -5.45
C ARG A 180 4.42 -4.27 -6.50
N SER A 181 4.64 -3.42 -7.49
CA SER A 181 3.70 -3.12 -8.60
C SER A 181 3.12 -4.36 -9.29
N GLY A 182 3.92 -5.42 -9.46
CA GLY A 182 3.50 -6.67 -10.11
C GLY A 182 2.53 -7.53 -9.29
N VAL A 183 2.36 -7.26 -7.99
CA VAL A 183 1.38 -7.98 -7.17
C VAL A 183 -0.01 -7.47 -7.53
N LYS A 184 -0.86 -8.37 -8.02
CA LYS A 184 -2.21 -8.05 -8.47
C LYS A 184 -3.11 -7.67 -7.29
N PRO A 185 -4.03 -6.68 -7.44
CA PRO A 185 -4.97 -6.29 -6.40
C PRO A 185 -5.87 -7.42 -5.89
N LEU A 186 -6.28 -8.35 -6.75
CA LEU A 186 -7.08 -9.52 -6.39
C LEU A 186 -6.24 -10.75 -6.00
N SER A 187 -4.93 -10.57 -5.74
CA SER A 187 -4.11 -11.66 -5.19
C SER A 187 -4.67 -12.15 -3.86
N LYS A 188 -4.47 -13.45 -3.57
CA LYS A 188 -4.91 -14.05 -2.30
C LYS A 188 -4.46 -13.23 -1.09
N GLU A 189 -3.24 -12.70 -1.11
CA GLU A 189 -2.68 -11.87 -0.05
C GLU A 189 -3.52 -10.64 0.27
N ILE A 190 -3.90 -9.89 -0.77
CA ILE A 190 -4.67 -8.66 -0.61
C ILE A 190 -6.14 -8.98 -0.30
N SER A 191 -6.71 -10.01 -0.93
CA SER A 191 -8.09 -10.43 -0.69
C SER A 191 -8.29 -10.96 0.74
N ASP A 192 -7.36 -11.78 1.25
CA ASP A 192 -7.40 -12.28 2.63
C ASP A 192 -7.25 -11.11 3.63
N PHE A 193 -6.38 -10.15 3.35
CA PHE A 193 -6.24 -8.96 4.16
C PHE A 193 -7.52 -8.12 4.15
N ALA A 194 -8.08 -7.84 2.97
CA ALA A 194 -9.30 -7.05 2.82
C ALA A 194 -10.50 -7.69 3.54
N SER A 195 -10.63 -9.02 3.49
CA SER A 195 -11.69 -9.77 4.19
C SER A 195 -11.49 -9.90 5.70
N GLY A 196 -10.27 -9.65 6.22
CA GLY A 196 -9.91 -9.88 7.63
C GLY A 196 -9.58 -11.33 7.98
N THR A 197 -9.36 -12.19 6.99
CA THR A 197 -9.00 -13.60 7.21
C THR A 197 -7.49 -13.83 7.37
N ALA A 198 -6.66 -12.82 7.12
CA ALA A 198 -5.19 -12.90 7.12
C ALA A 198 -4.51 -12.25 8.34
N LEU A 199 -5.24 -11.95 9.40
CA LEU A 199 -4.72 -11.32 10.62
C LEU A 199 -4.44 -12.34 11.71
#